data_65f41c5ad8e57a57dc52f1e3d54ae9f1
#
_entry.id   65f41c5ad8e57a57dc52f1e3d54ae9f1
#
_cell.length_a   1.000
_cell.length_b   1.000
_cell.length_c   1.000
_cell.angle_alpha   90.00
_cell.angle_beta   90.00
_cell.angle_gamma   90.00
#
_symmetry.space_group_name_H-M   'P 1'
#
loop_
_entity.id
_entity.type
_entity.pdbx_description
1 polymer ?
#
loop_
_entity_poly.entity_id
_entity_poly.type
_entity_poly.pdbx_seq_one_letter_code
_entity_poly.pdbx_strand_id
1 'polypeptide(L)'
;MNNLGLITSFIEKKIRVLLKEIHMKFTPIDRTTWERNSHYDYYTNLLKCGYSVTVSLDITKLHQQVKEKGLKFYPAFVYCVSKQIAVTKEFRMGRDKEGNPGYYDILHPNYTIFHEDDHTFSDVWTGYTEDFKTFYKNMRDDMETYKDVKAVKAKPGQPQNFYCISMVPWLNFTGYSAYTESGTPMLFPIITCGKFTEHDGILTMPFCVNIAHAAADGYHTSMFINELQKLIDMIEL
;
A
#
# COMPACT_ATOMS: atom_id res chain seq x y z
N MET A 1 20.23 10.60 -39.72
CA MET A 1 18.99 10.83 -38.92
C MET A 1 19.01 9.89 -37.72
N ASN A 2 19.05 10.45 -36.53
CA ASN A 2 19.57 9.78 -35.33
C ASN A 2 18.60 8.75 -34.73
N ASN A 3 19.07 7.50 -34.60
CA ASN A 3 18.39 6.43 -33.82
C ASN A 3 18.01 6.83 -32.38
N LEU A 4 18.69 7.79 -31.78
CA LEU A 4 18.38 8.32 -30.43
C LEU A 4 16.99 8.98 -30.38
N GLY A 5 16.61 9.77 -31.38
CA GLY A 5 15.30 10.46 -31.43
C GLY A 5 14.11 9.52 -31.55
N LEU A 6 14.29 8.38 -32.25
CA LEU A 6 13.25 7.35 -32.38
C LEU A 6 13.07 6.56 -31.07
N ILE A 7 14.17 6.28 -30.38
CA ILE A 7 14.15 5.59 -29.08
C ILE A 7 13.48 6.47 -28.01
N THR A 8 13.84 7.77 -27.96
CA THR A 8 13.23 8.72 -27.02
C THR A 8 11.73 8.89 -27.27
N SER A 9 11.31 9.03 -28.53
CA SER A 9 9.89 9.12 -28.92
C SER A 9 9.11 7.83 -28.58
N PHE A 10 9.72 6.67 -28.76
CA PHE A 10 9.10 5.38 -28.43
C PHE A 10 8.95 5.20 -26.92
N ILE A 11 9.95 5.60 -26.14
CA ILE A 11 9.93 5.59 -24.68
C ILE A 11 8.88 6.59 -24.16
N GLU A 12 8.83 7.81 -24.67
CA GLU A 12 7.82 8.80 -24.31
C GLU A 12 6.40 8.36 -24.66
N LYS A 13 6.22 7.71 -25.82
CA LYS A 13 4.92 7.16 -26.23
C LYS A 13 4.49 5.98 -25.33
N LYS A 14 5.43 5.13 -24.93
CA LYS A 14 5.19 4.02 -24.00
C LYS A 14 4.90 4.52 -22.57
N ILE A 15 5.61 5.56 -22.12
CA ILE A 15 5.36 6.25 -20.86
C ILE A 15 3.99 6.96 -20.90
N ARG A 16 3.62 7.63 -21.98
CA ARG A 16 2.28 8.25 -22.14
C ARG A 16 1.15 7.23 -22.20
N VAL A 17 1.37 6.05 -22.77
CA VAL A 17 0.39 4.96 -22.78
C VAL A 17 0.26 4.38 -21.38
N LEU A 18 1.37 4.10 -20.68
CA LEU A 18 1.37 3.68 -19.26
C LEU A 18 0.71 4.70 -18.33
N LEU A 19 0.96 6.00 -18.54
CA LEU A 19 0.32 7.08 -17.77
C LEU A 19 -1.17 7.27 -18.10
N LYS A 20 -1.63 6.88 -19.31
CA LYS A 20 -3.07 6.90 -19.68
C LYS A 20 -3.84 5.71 -19.11
N GLU A 21 -3.19 4.60 -18.81
CA GLU A 21 -3.83 3.41 -18.23
C GLU A 21 -3.93 3.43 -16.71
N ILE A 22 -3.24 4.36 -16.04
CA ILE A 22 -3.45 4.59 -14.59
C ILE A 22 -4.67 5.50 -14.45
N HIS A 23 -5.86 4.92 -14.61
CA HIS A 23 -7.12 5.62 -14.37
C HIS A 23 -7.21 5.98 -12.88
N MET A 24 -6.83 7.22 -12.56
CA MET A 24 -7.06 7.80 -11.25
C MET A 24 -8.44 8.45 -11.26
N LYS A 25 -9.45 7.72 -10.81
CA LYS A 25 -10.78 8.28 -10.57
C LYS A 25 -10.88 8.68 -9.10
N PHE A 26 -11.12 9.95 -8.87
CA PHE A 26 -11.41 10.51 -7.55
C PHE A 26 -12.87 10.93 -7.48
N THR A 27 -13.57 10.50 -6.44
CA THR A 27 -14.97 10.86 -6.20
C THR A 27 -15.04 11.72 -4.94
N PRO A 28 -15.33 13.02 -5.06
CA PRO A 28 -15.52 13.89 -3.91
C PRO A 28 -16.64 13.40 -2.99
N ILE A 29 -16.49 13.63 -1.69
CA ILE A 29 -17.53 13.35 -0.70
C ILE A 29 -18.47 14.56 -0.62
N ASP A 30 -19.77 14.31 -0.74
CA ASP A 30 -20.77 15.31 -0.38
C ASP A 30 -20.80 15.45 1.15
N ARG A 31 -20.15 16.49 1.64
CA ARG A 31 -20.00 16.75 3.08
C ARG A 31 -21.32 17.13 3.77
N THR A 32 -22.35 17.48 3.02
CA THR A 32 -23.66 17.86 3.60
C THR A 32 -24.46 16.65 4.05
N THR A 33 -24.21 15.49 3.43
CA THR A 33 -24.90 14.22 3.69
C THR A 33 -24.01 13.14 4.31
N TRP A 34 -22.72 13.43 4.47
CA TRP A 34 -21.77 12.44 4.98
C TRP A 34 -21.82 12.33 6.50
N GLU A 35 -22.19 11.15 7.02
CA GLU A 35 -22.36 10.88 8.45
C GLU A 35 -21.09 11.13 9.27
N ARG A 36 -19.89 10.94 8.66
CA ARG A 36 -18.60 11.17 9.31
C ARG A 36 -18.07 12.60 9.17
N ASN A 37 -18.86 13.53 8.62
CA ASN A 37 -18.37 14.90 8.37
C ASN A 37 -17.84 15.60 9.63
N SER A 38 -18.56 15.49 10.75
CA SER A 38 -18.14 16.09 12.04
C SER A 38 -16.87 15.45 12.59
N HIS A 39 -16.70 14.12 12.46
CA HIS A 39 -15.48 13.41 12.83
C HIS A 39 -14.30 13.82 11.97
N TYR A 40 -14.51 13.90 10.65
CA TYR A 40 -13.49 14.38 9.72
C TYR A 40 -13.00 15.79 10.08
N ASP A 41 -13.90 16.72 10.33
CA ASP A 41 -13.55 18.08 10.73
C ASP A 41 -12.80 18.13 12.06
N TYR A 42 -13.26 17.39 13.05
CA TYR A 42 -12.62 17.32 14.36
C TYR A 42 -11.17 16.82 14.25
N TYR A 43 -10.97 15.67 13.56
CA TYR A 43 -9.65 15.05 13.44
C TYR A 43 -8.75 15.68 12.36
N THR A 44 -9.29 16.54 11.52
CA THR A 44 -8.51 17.29 10.55
C THR A 44 -8.09 18.67 11.09
N ASN A 45 -8.97 19.33 11.82
CA ASN A 45 -8.80 20.74 12.17
C ASN A 45 -8.47 20.97 13.64
N LEU A 46 -9.03 20.18 14.55
CA LEU A 46 -8.86 20.32 16.00
C LEU A 46 -7.85 19.32 16.57
N LEU A 47 -8.20 18.05 16.66
CA LEU A 47 -7.30 17.01 17.13
C LEU A 47 -6.67 16.29 15.92
N LYS A 48 -5.64 16.87 15.38
CA LYS A 48 -4.94 16.38 14.18
C LYS A 48 -4.15 15.11 14.49
N CYS A 49 -4.82 13.98 14.60
CA CYS A 49 -4.19 12.74 15.00
C CYS A 49 -4.47 11.58 14.03
N GLY A 50 -3.57 10.63 14.06
CA GLY A 50 -3.74 9.28 13.59
C GLY A 50 -3.54 8.31 14.74
N TYR A 51 -3.69 7.04 14.46
CA TYR A 51 -3.43 5.97 15.42
C TYR A 51 -2.86 4.75 14.71
N SER A 52 -2.28 3.86 15.52
CA SER A 52 -1.69 2.61 15.04
C SER A 52 -2.40 1.43 15.69
N VAL A 53 -2.67 0.40 14.89
CA VAL A 53 -3.14 -0.90 15.38
C VAL A 53 -2.16 -1.95 14.91
N THR A 54 -1.60 -2.72 15.85
CA THR A 54 -0.71 -3.85 15.56
C THR A 54 -1.41 -5.13 15.95
N VAL A 55 -1.42 -6.10 15.03
CA VAL A 55 -1.94 -7.44 15.24
C VAL A 55 -0.95 -8.48 14.75
N SER A 56 -1.14 -9.73 15.16
CA SER A 56 -0.45 -10.88 14.60
C SER A 56 -1.35 -11.54 13.56
N LEU A 57 -1.00 -11.47 12.28
CA LEU A 57 -1.72 -12.16 11.21
C LEU A 57 -1.22 -13.60 11.09
N ASP A 58 -2.15 -14.54 10.97
CA ASP A 58 -1.84 -15.91 10.54
C ASP A 58 -1.61 -15.91 9.02
N ILE A 59 -0.39 -16.22 8.62
CA ILE A 59 0.01 -16.25 7.21
C ILE A 59 0.32 -17.69 6.74
N THR A 60 0.00 -18.70 7.54
CA THR A 60 0.36 -20.10 7.31
C THR A 60 -0.08 -20.57 5.93
N LYS A 61 -1.35 -20.39 5.59
CA LYS A 61 -1.91 -20.84 4.31
C LYS A 61 -1.32 -20.11 3.10
N LEU A 62 -1.21 -18.78 3.19
CA LEU A 62 -0.61 -17.98 2.13
C LEU A 62 0.86 -18.37 1.91
N HIS A 63 1.62 -18.53 3.01
CA HIS A 63 3.03 -18.92 2.95
C HIS A 63 3.20 -20.31 2.33
N GLN A 64 2.34 -21.27 2.69
CA GLN A 64 2.33 -22.61 2.09
C GLN A 64 2.07 -22.53 0.59
N GLN A 65 1.03 -21.81 0.15
CA GLN A 65 0.70 -21.69 -1.28
C GLN A 65 1.83 -21.07 -2.10
N VAL A 66 2.44 -19.98 -1.60
CA VAL A 66 3.55 -19.33 -2.34
C VAL A 66 4.76 -20.26 -2.44
N LYS A 67 5.02 -21.08 -1.42
CA LYS A 67 6.09 -22.07 -1.44
C LYS A 67 5.81 -23.19 -2.46
N GLU A 68 4.62 -23.75 -2.44
CA GLU A 68 4.19 -24.81 -3.37
C GLU A 68 4.23 -24.35 -4.83
N LYS A 69 3.88 -23.09 -5.09
CA LYS A 69 3.88 -22.50 -6.45
C LYS A 69 5.20 -21.86 -6.86
N GLY A 70 6.25 -21.91 -6.00
CA GLY A 70 7.54 -21.28 -6.28
C GLY A 70 7.50 -19.74 -6.35
N LEU A 71 6.53 -19.12 -5.70
CA LEU A 71 6.35 -17.67 -5.67
C LEU A 71 7.13 -17.03 -4.52
N LYS A 72 7.34 -15.71 -4.59
CA LYS A 72 7.87 -14.91 -3.48
C LYS A 72 6.73 -14.41 -2.61
N PHE A 73 6.88 -14.51 -1.29
CA PHE A 73 5.85 -14.14 -0.31
C PHE A 73 5.46 -12.66 -0.42
N TYR A 74 6.44 -11.75 -0.41
CA TYR A 74 6.16 -10.31 -0.31
C TYR A 74 5.24 -9.78 -1.43
N PRO A 75 5.49 -10.03 -2.71
CA PRO A 75 4.57 -9.60 -3.77
C PRO A 75 3.16 -10.23 -3.65
N ALA A 76 3.06 -11.48 -3.23
CA ALA A 76 1.77 -12.13 -3.02
C ALA A 76 1.01 -11.52 -1.83
N PHE A 77 1.70 -11.21 -0.73
CA PHE A 77 1.11 -10.54 0.42
C PHE A 77 0.67 -9.11 0.09
N VAL A 78 1.51 -8.34 -0.62
CA VAL A 78 1.14 -6.97 -1.08
C VAL A 78 -0.09 -7.01 -1.97
N TYR A 79 -0.26 -8.04 -2.80
CA TYR A 79 -1.48 -8.24 -3.57
C TYR A 79 -2.71 -8.41 -2.66
N CYS A 80 -2.64 -9.26 -1.62
CA CYS A 80 -3.75 -9.46 -0.68
C CYS A 80 -4.14 -8.15 0.02
N VAL A 81 -3.15 -7.39 0.49
CA VAL A 81 -3.37 -6.09 1.10
C VAL A 81 -4.01 -5.12 0.13
N SER A 82 -3.49 -5.02 -1.10
CA SER A 82 -4.04 -4.14 -2.15
C SER A 82 -5.48 -4.50 -2.50
N LYS A 83 -5.78 -5.81 -2.60
CA LYS A 83 -7.14 -6.31 -2.85
C LYS A 83 -8.11 -5.95 -1.73
N GLN A 84 -7.67 -6.05 -0.48
CA GLN A 84 -8.50 -5.65 0.65
C GLN A 84 -8.69 -4.13 0.72
N ILE A 85 -7.66 -3.33 0.42
CA ILE A 85 -7.78 -1.86 0.32
C ILE A 85 -8.76 -1.47 -0.80
N ALA A 86 -8.75 -2.16 -1.95
CA ALA A 86 -9.63 -1.86 -3.06
C ALA A 86 -11.12 -1.95 -2.72
N VAL A 87 -11.49 -2.75 -1.72
CA VAL A 87 -12.88 -2.88 -1.23
C VAL A 87 -13.17 -2.11 0.06
N THR A 88 -12.15 -1.53 0.70
CA THR A 88 -12.30 -0.76 1.95
C THR A 88 -12.28 0.75 1.65
N LYS A 89 -13.44 1.37 1.67
CA LYS A 89 -13.63 2.76 1.24
C LYS A 89 -12.79 3.76 2.05
N GLU A 90 -12.77 3.60 3.37
CA GLU A 90 -12.07 4.49 4.30
C GLU A 90 -10.55 4.46 4.10
N PHE A 91 -10.02 3.35 3.61
CA PHE A 91 -8.59 3.17 3.31
C PHE A 91 -8.18 3.76 1.96
N ARG A 92 -9.16 4.22 1.15
CA ARG A 92 -8.94 4.87 -0.14
C ARG A 92 -9.23 6.37 -0.12
N MET A 93 -9.34 6.96 1.08
CA MET A 93 -9.54 8.40 1.21
C MET A 93 -8.34 9.20 0.74
N GLY A 94 -8.64 10.35 0.17
CA GLY A 94 -7.67 11.36 -0.25
C GLY A 94 -8.29 12.76 -0.24
N ARG A 95 -7.55 13.71 -0.79
CA ARG A 95 -8.01 15.08 -1.01
C ARG A 95 -7.80 15.44 -2.48
N ASP A 96 -8.72 16.23 -3.02
CA ASP A 96 -8.53 16.88 -4.31
C ASP A 96 -7.51 18.05 -4.21
N LYS A 97 -7.30 18.76 -5.30
CA LYS A 97 -6.37 19.91 -5.36
C LYS A 97 -6.83 21.09 -4.50
N GLU A 98 -8.10 21.18 -4.23
CA GLU A 98 -8.75 22.18 -3.39
C GLU A 98 -8.75 21.77 -1.91
N GLY A 99 -8.31 20.55 -1.59
CA GLY A 99 -8.24 20.02 -0.22
C GLY A 99 -9.53 19.33 0.24
N ASN A 100 -10.52 19.16 -0.62
CA ASN A 100 -11.77 18.49 -0.27
C ASN A 100 -11.56 16.98 -0.15
N PRO A 101 -12.17 16.32 0.86
CA PRO A 101 -12.09 14.89 1.00
C PRO A 101 -12.87 14.14 -0.08
N GLY A 102 -12.36 12.98 -0.44
CA GLY A 102 -13.00 12.08 -1.38
C GLY A 102 -12.36 10.70 -1.35
N TYR A 103 -12.76 9.85 -2.26
CA TYR A 103 -12.26 8.49 -2.39
C TYR A 103 -11.65 8.27 -3.76
N TYR A 104 -10.48 7.66 -3.79
CA TYR A 104 -9.95 7.06 -5.01
C TYR A 104 -10.69 5.75 -5.30
N ASP A 105 -10.81 5.38 -6.56
CA ASP A 105 -11.34 4.08 -6.97
C ASP A 105 -10.40 2.93 -6.58
N ILE A 106 -9.10 3.14 -6.72
CA ILE A 106 -8.04 2.21 -6.29
C ILE A 106 -6.86 2.98 -5.67
N LEU A 107 -6.07 2.30 -4.85
CA LEU A 107 -4.74 2.75 -4.45
C LEU A 107 -3.68 1.78 -4.96
N HIS A 108 -2.53 2.33 -5.30
CA HIS A 108 -1.36 1.57 -5.73
C HIS A 108 -0.38 1.37 -4.56
N PRO A 109 0.19 0.18 -4.35
CA PRO A 109 1.22 -0.02 -3.33
C PRO A 109 2.49 0.74 -3.69
N ASN A 110 2.99 1.51 -2.72
CA ASN A 110 4.33 2.06 -2.68
C ASN A 110 5.09 1.32 -1.58
N TYR A 111 6.12 0.57 -1.96
CA TYR A 111 6.84 -0.35 -1.09
C TYR A 111 8.34 -0.10 -1.11
N THR A 112 9.03 -0.60 -0.09
CA THR A 112 10.47 -0.38 0.09
C THR A 112 11.29 -1.54 -0.47
N ILE A 113 12.43 -1.21 -1.09
CA ILE A 113 13.51 -2.12 -1.43
C ILE A 113 14.71 -1.76 -0.56
N PHE A 114 15.19 -2.73 0.23
CA PHE A 114 16.35 -2.56 1.10
C PHE A 114 17.66 -2.82 0.34
N HIS A 115 18.68 -2.02 0.62
CA HIS A 115 20.03 -2.14 0.06
C HIS A 115 20.98 -2.66 1.12
N GLU A 116 21.40 -3.93 0.97
CA GLU A 116 22.25 -4.63 1.95
C GLU A 116 23.64 -4.02 2.12
N ASP A 117 24.16 -3.36 1.08
CA ASP A 117 25.52 -2.84 1.04
C ASP A 117 25.73 -1.54 1.83
N ASP A 118 24.68 -0.71 1.96
CA ASP A 118 24.74 0.57 2.68
C ASP A 118 23.64 0.76 3.73
N HIS A 119 22.78 -0.26 3.90
CA HIS A 119 21.65 -0.28 4.83
C HIS A 119 20.64 0.85 4.61
N THR A 120 20.55 1.37 3.38
CA THR A 120 19.51 2.31 2.97
C THR A 120 18.31 1.59 2.32
N PHE A 121 17.28 2.33 1.94
CA PHE A 121 16.15 1.79 1.19
C PHE A 121 15.69 2.76 0.12
N SER A 122 14.98 2.23 -0.85
CA SER A 122 14.30 3.00 -1.90
C SER A 122 12.85 2.65 -1.98
N ASP A 123 11.99 3.65 -2.23
CA ASP A 123 10.58 3.47 -2.50
C ASP A 123 10.35 3.16 -3.98
N VAL A 124 9.58 2.12 -4.23
CA VAL A 124 9.11 1.71 -5.55
C VAL A 124 7.60 1.48 -5.50
N TRP A 125 6.91 1.81 -6.55
CA TRP A 125 5.48 1.59 -6.66
C TRP A 125 5.12 0.68 -7.83
N THR A 126 4.01 -0.05 -7.72
CA THR A 126 3.46 -0.90 -8.78
C THR A 126 1.98 -0.61 -8.98
N GLY A 127 1.52 -0.53 -10.23
CA GLY A 127 0.10 -0.40 -10.53
C GLY A 127 -0.69 -1.61 -10.04
N TYR A 128 -1.68 -1.39 -9.17
CA TYR A 128 -2.57 -2.46 -8.74
C TYR A 128 -3.53 -2.85 -9.88
N THR A 129 -3.75 -4.14 -10.02
CA THR A 129 -4.78 -4.75 -10.85
C THR A 129 -5.37 -5.96 -10.11
N GLU A 130 -6.63 -6.28 -10.37
CA GLU A 130 -7.33 -7.42 -9.75
C GLU A 130 -6.78 -8.78 -10.21
N ASP A 131 -6.15 -8.84 -11.39
CA ASP A 131 -5.49 -10.06 -11.87
C ASP A 131 -4.18 -10.30 -11.14
N PHE A 132 -4.14 -11.34 -10.31
CA PHE A 132 -2.98 -11.70 -9.51
C PHE A 132 -1.72 -11.90 -10.34
N LYS A 133 -1.83 -12.63 -11.46
CA LYS A 133 -0.65 -12.99 -12.28
C LYS A 133 0.00 -11.75 -12.87
N THR A 134 -0.82 -10.84 -13.38
CA THR A 134 -0.37 -9.56 -13.92
C THR A 134 0.25 -8.69 -12.83
N PHE A 135 -0.43 -8.52 -11.68
CA PHE A 135 0.09 -7.75 -10.56
C PHE A 135 1.42 -8.30 -10.06
N TYR A 136 1.47 -9.60 -9.77
CA TYR A 136 2.67 -10.28 -9.29
C TYR A 136 3.86 -10.11 -10.23
N LYS A 137 3.63 -10.34 -11.53
CA LYS A 137 4.67 -10.14 -12.54
C LYS A 137 5.16 -8.70 -12.57
N ASN A 138 4.26 -7.72 -12.63
CA ASN A 138 4.61 -6.31 -12.67
C ASN A 138 5.42 -5.89 -11.43
N MET A 139 5.00 -6.32 -10.24
CA MET A 139 5.72 -6.01 -9.01
C MET A 139 7.11 -6.64 -9.00
N ARG A 140 7.25 -7.88 -9.47
CA ARG A 140 8.55 -8.55 -9.60
C ARG A 140 9.47 -7.85 -10.59
N ASP A 141 8.94 -7.43 -11.73
CA ASP A 141 9.69 -6.69 -12.76
C ASP A 141 10.13 -5.31 -12.22
N ASP A 142 9.26 -4.61 -11.50
CA ASP A 142 9.59 -3.34 -10.86
C ASP A 142 10.69 -3.52 -9.79
N MET A 143 10.54 -4.51 -8.91
CA MET A 143 11.56 -4.81 -7.89
C MET A 143 12.91 -5.11 -8.52
N GLU A 144 12.97 -5.90 -9.60
CA GLU A 144 14.22 -6.21 -10.28
C GLU A 144 14.82 -5.00 -11.01
N THR A 145 13.97 -4.19 -11.64
CA THR A 145 14.39 -3.01 -12.40
C THR A 145 15.02 -1.93 -11.50
N TYR A 146 14.49 -1.77 -10.30
CA TYR A 146 14.88 -0.69 -9.39
C TYR A 146 15.72 -1.16 -8.20
N LYS A 147 16.13 -2.43 -8.13
CA LYS A 147 16.85 -3.01 -6.98
C LYS A 147 18.15 -2.29 -6.61
N ASP A 148 18.83 -1.72 -7.61
CA ASP A 148 20.13 -1.07 -7.45
C ASP A 148 20.03 0.48 -7.50
N VAL A 149 18.82 1.02 -7.60
CA VAL A 149 18.61 2.48 -7.66
C VAL A 149 18.50 3.04 -6.24
N LYS A 150 19.57 3.67 -5.77
CA LYS A 150 19.68 4.26 -4.44
C LYS A 150 19.12 5.68 -4.38
N ALA A 151 17.81 5.79 -4.34
CA ALA A 151 17.09 7.05 -4.19
C ALA A 151 15.81 6.82 -3.39
N VAL A 152 15.41 7.78 -2.56
CA VAL A 152 14.16 7.65 -1.77
C VAL A 152 12.97 7.34 -2.68
N LYS A 153 12.90 7.93 -3.88
CA LYS A 153 11.90 7.65 -4.90
C LYS A 153 12.59 7.08 -6.14
N ALA A 154 12.85 5.76 -6.14
CA ALA A 154 13.59 5.10 -7.22
C ALA A 154 12.81 5.02 -8.53
N LYS A 155 11.52 4.70 -8.47
CA LYS A 155 10.65 4.64 -9.65
C LYS A 155 9.94 5.98 -9.87
N PRO A 156 10.15 6.65 -11.02
CA PRO A 156 9.50 7.92 -11.33
C PRO A 156 7.99 7.75 -11.59
N GLY A 157 7.25 8.87 -11.58
CA GLY A 157 5.84 8.90 -11.96
C GLY A 157 4.88 8.29 -10.94
N GLN A 158 5.26 8.24 -9.66
CA GLN A 158 4.37 7.75 -8.61
C GLN A 158 3.03 8.52 -8.65
N PRO A 159 1.89 7.82 -8.77
CA PRO A 159 0.57 8.44 -8.78
C PRO A 159 0.22 8.97 -7.37
N GLN A 160 -0.77 9.87 -7.30
CA GLN A 160 -1.23 10.43 -6.03
C GLN A 160 -2.07 9.42 -5.21
N ASN A 161 -2.72 8.48 -5.88
CA ASN A 161 -3.53 7.43 -5.29
C ASN A 161 -2.68 6.21 -4.92
N PHE A 162 -1.90 6.34 -3.86
CA PHE A 162 -1.04 5.28 -3.34
C PHE A 162 -1.26 5.05 -1.84
N TYR A 163 -0.77 3.92 -1.36
CA TYR A 163 -0.58 3.64 0.06
C TYR A 163 0.84 3.12 0.29
N CYS A 164 1.35 3.28 1.52
CA CYS A 164 2.69 2.81 1.85
C CYS A 164 2.63 1.44 2.53
N ILE A 165 3.52 0.53 2.10
CA ILE A 165 3.72 -0.76 2.74
C ILE A 165 5.21 -1.09 2.80
N SER A 166 5.70 -1.45 3.98
CA SER A 166 7.09 -1.86 4.18
C SER A 166 7.19 -3.12 5.04
N MET A 167 8.35 -3.77 4.98
CA MET A 167 8.65 -4.92 5.82
C MET A 167 9.92 -4.67 6.63
N VAL A 168 9.86 -4.99 7.93
CA VAL A 168 10.99 -4.98 8.87
C VAL A 168 11.32 -6.43 9.22
N PRO A 169 12.03 -7.17 8.33
CA PRO A 169 12.19 -8.63 8.47
C PRO A 169 13.15 -9.04 9.59
N TRP A 170 13.78 -8.08 10.23
CA TRP A 170 14.74 -8.32 11.32
C TRP A 170 14.08 -8.40 12.69
N LEU A 171 12.85 -7.90 12.84
CA LEU A 171 12.20 -7.73 14.13
C LEU A 171 10.76 -8.28 14.13
N ASN A 172 10.45 -9.15 15.07
CA ASN A 172 9.09 -9.45 15.48
C ASN A 172 8.69 -8.43 16.55
N PHE A 173 7.76 -7.54 16.24
CA PHE A 173 7.32 -6.46 17.11
C PHE A 173 5.87 -6.65 17.55
N THR A 174 5.53 -6.18 18.73
CA THR A 174 4.16 -6.17 19.29
C THR A 174 3.50 -4.80 19.18
N GLY A 175 4.23 -3.79 18.76
CA GLY A 175 3.75 -2.44 18.53
C GLY A 175 4.70 -1.68 17.62
N TYR A 176 4.14 -0.92 16.67
CA TYR A 176 4.88 -0.06 15.76
C TYR A 176 4.04 1.20 15.50
N SER A 177 4.68 2.34 15.39
CA SER A 177 3.99 3.59 15.09
C SER A 177 4.85 4.45 14.17
N ALA A 178 4.22 5.01 13.14
CA ALA A 178 4.79 6.01 12.28
C ALA A 178 3.92 7.26 12.36
N TYR A 179 4.54 8.43 12.50
CA TYR A 179 3.82 9.70 12.52
C TYR A 179 4.55 10.76 11.70
N THR A 180 3.82 11.79 11.31
CA THR A 180 4.38 12.97 10.64
C THR A 180 4.11 14.20 11.49
N GLU A 181 5.09 15.09 11.61
CA GLU A 181 4.91 16.38 12.31
C GLU A 181 4.10 17.40 11.51
N SER A 182 3.86 17.13 10.22
CA SER A 182 3.04 18.02 9.38
C SER A 182 1.60 18.05 9.91
N GLY A 183 1.07 19.22 10.14
CA GLY A 183 -0.26 19.44 10.72
C GLY A 183 -1.46 18.91 9.92
N THR A 184 -1.23 18.21 8.80
CA THR A 184 -2.29 17.60 7.99
C THR A 184 -1.99 16.13 7.83
N PRO A 185 -2.74 15.23 8.52
CA PRO A 185 -2.52 13.79 8.42
C PRO A 185 -2.74 13.29 6.98
N MET A 186 -1.89 12.39 6.53
CA MET A 186 -2.12 11.63 5.30
C MET A 186 -3.33 10.71 5.51
N LEU A 187 -4.28 10.73 4.57
CA LEU A 187 -5.52 9.95 4.69
C LEU A 187 -5.35 8.50 4.25
N PHE A 188 -4.32 8.18 3.47
CA PHE A 188 -4.01 6.80 3.09
C PHE A 188 -3.28 6.06 4.23
N PRO A 189 -3.41 4.71 4.30
CA PRO A 189 -2.74 3.93 5.32
C PRO A 189 -1.24 3.79 5.08
N ILE A 190 -0.48 3.72 6.18
CA ILE A 190 0.92 3.28 6.21
C ILE A 190 0.94 1.93 6.91
N ILE A 191 1.37 0.90 6.20
CA ILE A 191 1.40 -0.47 6.67
C ILE A 191 2.85 -0.90 6.90
N THR A 192 3.10 -1.54 8.05
CA THR A 192 4.41 -2.11 8.36
C THR A 192 4.25 -3.55 8.83
N CYS A 193 4.99 -4.45 8.19
CA CYS A 193 5.01 -5.88 8.51
C CYS A 193 6.33 -6.24 9.20
N GLY A 194 6.28 -7.19 10.12
CA GLY A 194 7.46 -7.64 10.86
C GLY A 194 7.98 -9.02 10.43
N LYS A 195 8.94 -9.53 11.20
CA LYS A 195 9.53 -10.84 11.03
C LYS A 195 8.51 -11.94 11.35
N PHE A 196 8.48 -12.98 10.52
CA PHE A 196 7.66 -14.17 10.76
C PHE A 196 8.13 -14.94 11.99
N THR A 197 7.17 -15.48 12.74
CA THR A 197 7.43 -16.44 13.82
C THR A 197 6.50 -17.64 13.67
N GLU A 198 7.02 -18.83 13.97
CA GLU A 198 6.26 -20.06 13.95
C GLU A 198 6.11 -20.59 15.38
N HIS A 199 4.88 -20.97 15.72
CA HIS A 199 4.56 -21.64 16.96
C HIS A 199 3.47 -22.69 16.70
N ASP A 200 3.73 -23.93 17.07
CA ASP A 200 2.82 -25.08 16.91
C ASP A 200 2.26 -25.25 15.46
N GLY A 201 3.13 -24.99 14.47
CA GLY A 201 2.77 -25.11 13.05
C GLY A 201 1.99 -23.91 12.49
N ILE A 202 1.72 -22.89 13.30
CA ILE A 202 1.11 -21.64 12.88
C ILE A 202 2.18 -20.60 12.62
N LEU A 203 2.26 -20.09 11.40
CA LEU A 203 3.17 -19.04 11.01
C LEU A 203 2.48 -17.68 11.11
N THR A 204 2.98 -16.81 11.99
CA THR A 204 2.40 -15.49 12.21
C THR A 204 3.37 -14.38 11.83
N MET A 205 2.80 -13.21 11.50
CA MET A 205 3.53 -12.01 11.14
C MET A 205 2.92 -10.78 11.83
N PRO A 206 3.73 -9.94 12.51
CA PRO A 206 3.26 -8.64 12.95
C PRO A 206 2.79 -7.79 11.77
N PHE A 207 1.59 -7.25 11.88
CA PHE A 207 0.97 -6.39 10.89
C PHE A 207 0.47 -5.13 11.57
N CYS A 208 1.05 -3.99 11.22
CA CYS A 208 0.69 -2.70 11.78
C CYS A 208 0.05 -1.82 10.72
N VAL A 209 -1.10 -1.26 11.04
CA VAL A 209 -1.79 -0.22 10.25
C VAL A 209 -1.69 1.09 11.00
N ASN A 210 -1.09 2.11 10.38
CA ASN A 210 -1.14 3.49 10.83
C ASN A 210 -2.08 4.26 9.91
N ILE A 211 -3.08 4.96 10.44
CA ILE A 211 -4.07 5.67 9.65
C ILE A 211 -4.53 6.95 10.35
N ALA A 212 -4.86 7.99 9.56
CA ALA A 212 -5.46 9.20 10.09
C ALA A 212 -6.84 8.92 10.67
N HIS A 213 -7.11 9.40 11.90
CA HIS A 213 -8.43 9.23 12.52
C HIS A 213 -9.55 9.93 11.73
N ALA A 214 -9.20 10.96 10.95
CA ALA A 214 -10.11 11.59 10.01
C ALA A 214 -10.61 10.64 8.91
N ALA A 215 -9.79 9.67 8.47
CA ALA A 215 -10.15 8.71 7.44
C ALA A 215 -10.92 7.53 8.01
N ALA A 216 -10.41 6.91 9.06
CA ALA A 216 -10.96 5.69 9.65
C ALA A 216 -10.90 5.75 11.19
N ASP A 217 -11.77 5.04 11.85
CA ASP A 217 -11.73 4.78 13.30
C ASP A 217 -11.48 3.30 13.58
N GLY A 218 -11.49 2.94 14.87
CA GLY A 218 -11.20 1.59 15.32
C GLY A 218 -12.10 0.53 14.69
N TYR A 219 -13.37 0.83 14.41
CA TYR A 219 -14.29 -0.09 13.75
C TYR A 219 -13.80 -0.41 12.33
N HIS A 220 -13.53 0.61 11.50
CA HIS A 220 -13.09 0.45 10.10
C HIS A 220 -11.76 -0.30 10.01
N THR A 221 -10.82 0.03 10.90
CA THR A 221 -9.52 -0.64 10.92
C THR A 221 -9.64 -2.11 11.37
N SER A 222 -10.49 -2.39 12.36
CA SER A 222 -10.75 -3.77 12.81
C SER A 222 -11.41 -4.60 11.71
N MET A 223 -12.40 -4.04 11.02
CA MET A 223 -13.06 -4.72 9.90
C MET A 223 -12.09 -4.99 8.75
N PHE A 224 -11.24 -3.99 8.39
CA PHE A 224 -10.20 -4.19 7.38
C PHE A 224 -9.26 -5.35 7.73
N ILE A 225 -8.78 -5.41 8.96
CA ILE A 225 -7.84 -6.46 9.42
C ILE A 225 -8.52 -7.83 9.41
N ASN A 226 -9.76 -7.92 9.92
CA ASN A 226 -10.49 -9.18 9.97
C ASN A 226 -10.81 -9.72 8.56
N GLU A 227 -11.20 -8.85 7.64
CA GLU A 227 -11.47 -9.25 6.25
C GLU A 227 -10.17 -9.59 5.49
N LEU A 228 -9.06 -8.89 5.78
CA LEU A 228 -7.74 -9.26 5.26
C LEU A 228 -7.32 -10.66 5.72
N GLN A 229 -7.53 -11.00 7.01
CA GLN A 229 -7.24 -12.35 7.52
C GLN A 229 -8.06 -13.40 6.78
N LYS A 230 -9.37 -13.21 6.62
CA LYS A 230 -10.23 -14.11 5.85
C LYS A 230 -9.76 -14.26 4.40
N LEU A 231 -9.37 -13.15 3.77
CA LEU A 231 -8.84 -13.16 2.40
C LEU A 231 -7.57 -14.02 2.31
N ILE A 232 -6.62 -13.83 3.24
CA ILE A 232 -5.36 -14.59 3.31
C ILE A 232 -5.64 -16.09 3.50
N ASP A 233 -6.65 -16.43 4.31
CA ASP A 233 -7.04 -17.81 4.57
C ASP A 233 -7.72 -18.51 3.40
N MET A 234 -8.36 -17.78 2.51
CA MET A 234 -9.19 -18.33 1.44
C MET A 234 -8.65 -18.08 0.03
N ILE A 235 -7.63 -17.23 -0.12
CA ILE A 235 -7.14 -16.86 -1.46
C ILE A 235 -6.51 -18.06 -2.17
N GLU A 236 -6.82 -18.19 -3.44
CA GLU A 236 -6.14 -19.08 -4.38
C GLU A 236 -5.29 -18.24 -5.33
N LEU A 237 -3.97 -18.44 -5.31
CA LEU A 237 -3.00 -17.66 -6.10
C LEU A 237 -2.77 -18.25 -7.50
#